data_f5eade93d1c307a1064503bd8e37738e
#
_entry.id   f5eade93d1c307a1064503bd8e37738e
#
_cell.length_a   1.000
_cell.length_b   1.000
_cell.length_c   1.000
_cell.angle_alpha   90.00
_cell.angle_beta   90.00
_cell.angle_gamma   90.00
#
_symmetry.space_group_name_H-M   'P 1'
#
loop_
_entity.id
_entity.type
_entity.pdbx_description
1 polymer ?
#
loop_
_entity_poly.entity_id
_entity_poly.type
_entity_poly.pdbx_seq_one_letter_code
_entity_poly.pdbx_strand_id
1 'polypeptide(L)'
;NYDMRFEGTITAQRAVEQSRNIPAIKTLQAIGIEKGIEYARKLGLRDELPPYLPIAIGAGEATLDEMVAAFGTIANEGLRMTPMLITRITDNEGNVLEEKLPEAHDALRPETAATMANILRGTVLRGTAQRAASLGRPLCGKTGTTDNWSDTWFVGFEREMVAGVWSGFDDKRKSLGRGQDGARTSLPIFMDFWREASKQLP
;
A
#
# COMPACT_ATOMS: atom_id res chain seq x y z
N ASN A 1 -4.26 -4.97 19.05
CA ASN A 1 -3.09 -5.59 18.38
C ASN A 1 -3.37 -7.10 18.18
N TYR A 2 -2.99 -7.63 17.03
CA TYR A 2 -3.18 -9.04 16.66
C TYR A 2 -2.56 -10.04 17.65
N ASP A 3 -1.38 -9.72 18.15
CA ASP A 3 -0.64 -10.57 19.11
C ASP A 3 -1.10 -10.39 20.57
N MET A 4 -2.16 -9.62 20.81
CA MET A 4 -2.70 -9.27 22.13
C MET A 4 -1.68 -8.61 23.08
N ARG A 5 -0.56 -8.11 22.53
CA ARG A 5 0.51 -7.46 23.29
C ARG A 5 0.44 -5.94 23.20
N PHE A 6 0.84 -5.31 24.29
CA PHE A 6 0.93 -3.86 24.40
C PHE A 6 2.36 -3.48 24.75
N GLU A 7 2.93 -2.53 23.99
CA GLU A 7 4.34 -2.12 24.13
C GLU A 7 4.49 -0.81 24.93
N GLY A 8 3.39 -0.29 25.51
CA GLY A 8 3.41 1.02 26.15
C GLY A 8 3.56 2.17 25.14
N THR A 9 4.34 3.17 25.47
CA THR A 9 4.61 4.31 24.58
C THR A 9 5.64 3.93 23.52
N ILE A 10 5.29 4.06 22.26
CA ILE A 10 6.17 3.78 21.12
C ILE A 10 6.11 4.94 20.11
N THR A 11 7.11 5.03 19.24
CA THR A 11 7.12 6.01 18.15
C THR A 11 6.10 5.64 17.05
N ALA A 12 5.62 6.65 16.31
CA ALA A 12 4.77 6.43 15.14
C ALA A 12 5.47 5.52 14.10
N GLN A 13 6.76 5.70 13.89
CA GLN A 13 7.56 4.85 13.02
C GLN A 13 7.47 3.36 13.44
N ARG A 14 7.76 3.04 14.72
CA ARG A 14 7.65 1.67 15.22
C ARG A 14 6.24 1.11 15.08
N ALA A 15 5.23 1.96 15.31
CA ALA A 15 3.83 1.55 15.17
C ALA A 15 3.50 1.08 13.75
N VAL A 16 3.96 1.78 12.72
CA VAL A 16 3.78 1.40 11.32
C VAL A 16 4.61 0.17 10.97
N GLU A 17 5.89 0.14 11.36
CA GLU A 17 6.81 -0.97 11.09
C GLU A 17 6.30 -2.30 11.64
N GLN A 18 5.73 -2.28 12.84
CA GLN A 18 5.18 -3.46 13.52
C GLN A 18 3.66 -3.62 13.33
N SER A 19 3.06 -2.78 12.50
CA SER A 19 1.61 -2.82 12.20
C SER A 19 0.73 -2.80 13.48
N ARG A 20 1.02 -1.87 14.40
CA ARG A 20 0.30 -1.77 15.68
C ARG A 20 -1.01 -1.01 15.52
N ASN A 21 -2.13 -1.67 15.80
CA ASN A 21 -3.47 -1.13 15.59
C ASN A 21 -3.80 0.06 16.52
N ILE A 22 -3.50 -0.06 17.81
CA ILE A 22 -3.88 0.96 18.80
C ILE A 22 -3.26 2.34 18.51
N PRO A 23 -1.94 2.45 18.21
CA PRO A 23 -1.37 3.74 17.82
C PRO A 23 -1.99 4.31 16.54
N ALA A 24 -2.30 3.48 15.54
CA ALA A 24 -2.95 3.92 14.31
C ALA A 24 -4.33 4.54 14.60
N ILE A 25 -5.17 3.86 15.41
CA ILE A 25 -6.48 4.37 15.83
C ILE A 25 -6.36 5.67 16.62
N LYS A 26 -5.43 5.74 17.59
CA LYS A 26 -5.20 6.96 18.38
C LYS A 26 -4.71 8.12 17.52
N THR A 27 -3.87 7.86 16.52
CA THR A 27 -3.42 8.88 15.58
C THR A 27 -4.58 9.43 14.77
N LEU A 28 -5.43 8.56 14.20
CA LEU A 28 -6.61 9.00 13.47
C LEU A 28 -7.58 9.78 14.36
N GLN A 29 -7.78 9.34 15.60
CA GLN A 29 -8.61 10.06 16.57
C GLN A 29 -8.07 11.46 16.87
N ALA A 30 -6.75 11.61 16.96
CA ALA A 30 -6.09 12.89 17.26
C ALA A 30 -6.14 13.88 16.09
N ILE A 31 -6.00 13.39 14.84
CA ILE A 31 -6.03 14.25 13.64
C ILE A 31 -7.46 14.49 13.11
N GLY A 32 -8.41 13.66 13.54
CA GLY A 32 -9.80 13.65 13.05
C GLY A 32 -10.02 12.71 11.87
N ILE A 33 -11.15 12.00 11.90
CA ILE A 33 -11.52 10.99 10.89
C ILE A 33 -11.68 11.64 9.50
N GLU A 34 -12.32 12.80 9.45
CA GLU A 34 -12.54 13.55 8.21
C GLU A 34 -11.23 13.90 7.51
N LYS A 35 -10.21 14.27 8.28
CA LYS A 35 -8.87 14.55 7.76
C LYS A 35 -8.22 13.29 7.19
N GLY A 36 -8.38 12.15 7.84
CA GLY A 36 -7.93 10.86 7.33
C GLY A 36 -8.58 10.51 5.99
N ILE A 37 -9.91 10.68 5.88
CA ILE A 37 -10.67 10.44 4.65
C ILE A 37 -10.25 11.43 3.55
N GLU A 38 -10.06 12.71 3.87
CA GLU A 38 -9.56 13.71 2.92
C GLU A 38 -8.24 13.27 2.26
N TYR A 39 -7.28 12.81 3.08
CA TYR A 39 -6.00 12.34 2.56
C TYR A 39 -6.11 11.02 1.78
N ALA A 40 -6.99 10.10 2.19
CA ALA A 40 -7.26 8.89 1.43
C ALA A 40 -7.77 9.22 0.02
N ARG A 41 -8.68 10.19 -0.11
CA ARG A 41 -9.17 10.69 -1.41
C ARG A 41 -8.08 11.37 -2.24
N LYS A 42 -7.21 12.18 -1.62
CA LYS A 42 -6.04 12.77 -2.29
C LYS A 42 -5.10 11.70 -2.85
N LEU A 43 -4.95 10.59 -2.14
CA LEU A 43 -4.15 9.45 -2.58
C LEU A 43 -4.84 8.60 -3.65
N GLY A 44 -6.12 8.86 -3.94
CA GLY A 44 -6.84 8.23 -5.04
C GLY A 44 -7.82 7.13 -4.66
N LEU A 45 -8.08 6.91 -3.37
CA LEU A 45 -9.15 6.01 -2.95
C LEU A 45 -10.50 6.65 -3.29
N ARG A 46 -11.31 5.95 -4.09
CA ARG A 46 -12.56 6.48 -4.67
C ARG A 46 -13.78 6.15 -3.85
N ASP A 47 -13.80 4.99 -3.20
CA ASP A 47 -14.94 4.51 -2.45
C ASP A 47 -15.22 5.36 -1.19
N GLU A 48 -16.47 5.36 -0.76
CA GLU A 48 -16.87 5.99 0.48
C GLU A 48 -16.29 5.22 1.66
N LEU A 49 -15.24 5.80 2.24
CA LEU A 49 -14.67 5.27 3.46
C LEU A 49 -15.63 5.54 4.63
N PRO A 50 -15.98 4.51 5.41
CA PRO A 50 -16.89 4.68 6.53
C PRO A 50 -16.27 5.63 7.58
N PRO A 51 -17.02 6.63 8.08
CA PRO A 51 -16.49 7.65 8.98
C PRO A 51 -16.32 7.14 10.43
N TYR A 52 -15.64 6.01 10.60
CA TYR A 52 -15.38 5.40 11.91
C TYR A 52 -13.89 5.14 12.12
N LEU A 53 -13.45 5.10 13.38
CA LEU A 53 -12.07 4.85 13.76
C LEU A 53 -11.43 3.57 13.15
N PRO A 54 -12.17 2.46 12.92
CA PRO A 54 -11.61 1.28 12.28
C PRO A 54 -10.98 1.49 10.90
N ILE A 55 -11.30 2.58 10.18
CA ILE A 55 -10.59 2.89 8.92
C ILE A 55 -9.07 3.06 9.13
N ALA A 56 -8.62 3.44 10.33
CA ALA A 56 -7.21 3.55 10.68
C ALA A 56 -6.45 2.22 10.57
N ILE A 57 -7.16 1.12 10.58
CA ILE A 57 -6.62 -0.24 10.52
C ILE A 57 -7.11 -1.03 9.31
N GLY A 58 -7.74 -0.33 8.35
CA GLY A 58 -8.12 -0.91 7.07
C GLY A 58 -9.55 -1.44 6.97
N ALA A 59 -10.50 -0.94 7.81
CA ALA A 59 -11.91 -1.32 7.72
C ALA A 59 -12.67 -0.70 6.51
N GLY A 60 -11.98 -0.02 5.59
CA GLY A 60 -12.51 0.44 4.32
C GLY A 60 -12.19 -0.55 3.19
N GLU A 61 -12.98 -0.51 2.13
CA GLU A 61 -12.69 -1.26 0.91
C GLU A 61 -11.88 -0.41 -0.05
N ALA A 62 -10.99 -1.03 -0.80
CA ALA A 62 -10.23 -0.41 -1.88
C ALA A 62 -9.86 -1.46 -2.92
N THR A 63 -9.75 -1.05 -4.17
CA THR A 63 -9.28 -1.93 -5.24
C THR A 63 -7.75 -2.03 -5.22
N LEU A 64 -7.19 -3.05 -5.89
CA LEU A 64 -5.74 -3.23 -5.95
C LEU A 64 -5.06 -2.07 -6.69
N ASP A 65 -5.67 -1.57 -7.77
CA ASP A 65 -5.14 -0.44 -8.53
C ASP A 65 -5.12 0.87 -7.71
N GLU A 66 -6.15 1.12 -6.89
CA GLU A 66 -6.18 2.26 -5.97
C GLU A 66 -5.05 2.19 -4.94
N MET A 67 -4.85 1.03 -4.34
CA MET A 67 -3.78 0.84 -3.36
C MET A 67 -2.39 0.99 -4.01
N VAL A 68 -2.19 0.43 -5.19
CA VAL A 68 -0.94 0.58 -5.95
C VAL A 68 -0.71 2.06 -6.31
N ALA A 69 -1.74 2.78 -6.78
CA ALA A 69 -1.65 4.22 -7.08
C ALA A 69 -1.34 5.06 -5.84
N ALA A 70 -1.94 4.74 -4.69
CA ALA A 70 -1.69 5.44 -3.44
C ALA A 70 -0.24 5.26 -2.94
N PHE A 71 0.30 4.05 -3.02
CA PHE A 71 1.70 3.79 -2.70
C PHE A 71 2.64 4.38 -3.75
N GLY A 72 2.24 4.36 -5.03
CA GLY A 72 2.95 5.03 -6.12
C GLY A 72 3.08 6.53 -5.90
N THR A 73 2.07 7.16 -5.30
CA THR A 73 2.13 8.58 -4.90
C THR A 73 3.25 8.84 -3.89
N ILE A 74 3.45 7.95 -2.93
CA ILE A 74 4.54 8.07 -1.96
C ILE A 74 5.89 7.85 -2.65
N ALA A 75 6.00 6.86 -3.54
CA ALA A 75 7.20 6.58 -4.33
C ALA A 75 7.58 7.76 -5.24
N ASN A 76 6.57 8.46 -5.76
CA ASN A 76 6.69 9.59 -6.69
C ASN A 76 6.65 10.96 -5.96
N GLU A 77 7.29 11.03 -4.78
CA GLU A 77 7.51 12.28 -4.03
C GLU A 77 6.23 13.07 -3.71
N GLY A 78 5.08 12.38 -3.64
CA GLY A 78 3.79 12.98 -3.31
C GLY A 78 2.92 13.36 -4.51
N LEU A 79 3.42 13.16 -5.72
CA LEU A 79 2.69 13.42 -6.96
C LEU A 79 1.90 12.16 -7.37
N ARG A 80 0.58 12.23 -7.30
CA ARG A 80 -0.31 11.14 -7.69
C ARG A 80 -0.51 11.14 -9.22
N MET A 81 -0.23 10.02 -9.83
CA MET A 81 -0.53 9.80 -11.24
C MET A 81 -1.87 9.07 -11.39
N THR A 82 -2.71 9.51 -12.33
CA THR A 82 -3.91 8.76 -12.70
C THR A 82 -3.50 7.46 -13.41
N PRO A 83 -3.91 6.27 -12.92
CA PRO A 83 -3.60 5.01 -13.59
C PRO A 83 -4.17 4.97 -15.03
N MET A 84 -3.35 4.55 -15.97
CA MET A 84 -3.74 4.41 -17.38
C MET A 84 -3.44 2.98 -17.86
N LEU A 85 -4.42 2.33 -18.49
CA LEU A 85 -4.26 1.00 -19.10
C LEU A 85 -3.91 1.11 -20.59
N ILE A 86 -4.40 2.14 -21.25
CA ILE A 86 -4.19 2.39 -22.69
C ILE A 86 -3.62 3.80 -22.82
N THR A 87 -2.43 3.93 -23.38
CA THR A 87 -1.76 5.19 -23.61
C THR A 87 -1.93 5.69 -25.03
N ARG A 88 -2.04 4.75 -26.00
CA ARG A 88 -2.17 5.10 -27.42
C ARG A 88 -2.97 4.04 -28.18
N ILE A 89 -3.83 4.50 -29.09
CA ILE A 89 -4.56 3.65 -30.04
C ILE A 89 -4.15 4.09 -31.46
N THR A 90 -3.77 3.15 -32.30
CA THR A 90 -3.43 3.40 -33.71
C THR A 90 -4.29 2.55 -34.63
N ASP A 91 -4.50 2.98 -35.87
CA ASP A 91 -5.05 2.16 -36.94
C ASP A 91 -4.00 1.19 -37.50
N ASN A 92 -4.40 0.36 -38.49
CA ASN A 92 -3.54 -0.61 -39.14
C ASN A 92 -2.42 0.05 -39.99
N GLU A 93 -2.56 1.34 -40.31
CA GLU A 93 -1.59 2.12 -41.08
C GLU A 93 -0.58 2.85 -40.17
N GLY A 94 -0.81 2.80 -38.83
CA GLY A 94 0.04 3.43 -37.81
C GLY A 94 -0.37 4.87 -37.48
N ASN A 95 -1.49 5.37 -38.01
CA ASN A 95 -1.99 6.68 -37.65
C ASN A 95 -2.54 6.66 -36.22
N VAL A 96 -2.24 7.67 -35.44
CA VAL A 96 -2.72 7.80 -34.06
C VAL A 96 -4.21 8.19 -34.08
N LEU A 97 -5.05 7.31 -33.54
CA LEU A 97 -6.48 7.55 -33.35
C LEU A 97 -6.78 8.23 -32.03
N GLU A 98 -6.08 7.81 -30.96
CA GLU A 98 -6.21 8.38 -29.63
C GLU A 98 -4.86 8.29 -28.91
N GLU A 99 -4.50 9.34 -28.18
CA GLU A 99 -3.34 9.35 -27.29
C GLU A 99 -3.72 10.04 -25.98
N LYS A 100 -3.43 9.39 -24.86
CA LYS A 100 -3.65 9.93 -23.51
C LYS A 100 -2.32 10.34 -22.91
N LEU A 101 -2.29 11.56 -22.40
CA LEU A 101 -1.16 12.06 -21.62
C LEU A 101 -1.34 11.72 -20.14
N PRO A 102 -0.24 11.46 -19.39
CA PRO A 102 -0.30 11.27 -17.97
C PRO A 102 -0.88 12.47 -17.23
N GLU A 103 -1.84 12.23 -16.34
CA GLU A 103 -2.41 13.25 -15.48
C GLU A 103 -1.80 13.14 -14.08
N ALA A 104 -1.23 14.25 -13.60
CA ALA A 104 -0.57 14.35 -12.31
C ALA A 104 -1.34 15.29 -11.37
N HIS A 105 -1.42 14.90 -10.09
CA HIS A 105 -2.12 15.65 -9.04
C HIS A 105 -1.26 15.76 -7.79
N ASP A 106 -1.11 16.96 -7.24
CA ASP A 106 -0.44 17.17 -5.95
C ASP A 106 -1.27 16.56 -4.82
N ALA A 107 -0.79 15.48 -4.21
CA ALA A 107 -1.47 14.78 -3.13
C ALA A 107 -0.78 14.96 -1.78
N LEU A 108 0.55 14.88 -1.75
CA LEU A 108 1.38 15.06 -0.56
C LEU A 108 2.50 16.05 -0.84
N ARG A 109 3.01 16.69 0.22
CA ARG A 109 4.27 17.43 0.11
C ARG A 109 5.43 16.44 -0.02
N PRO A 110 6.49 16.75 -0.78
CA PRO A 110 7.64 15.86 -0.98
C PRO A 110 8.27 15.38 0.33
N GLU A 111 8.39 16.25 1.33
CA GLU A 111 8.95 15.90 2.64
C GLU A 111 8.08 14.90 3.40
N THR A 112 6.75 14.99 3.22
CA THR A 112 5.80 14.04 3.81
C THR A 112 5.91 12.69 3.15
N ALA A 113 6.00 12.66 1.82
CA ALA A 113 6.19 11.43 1.06
C ALA A 113 7.52 10.75 1.42
N ALA A 114 8.62 11.52 1.47
CA ALA A 114 9.94 11.01 1.85
C ALA A 114 9.95 10.44 3.28
N THR A 115 9.29 11.13 4.23
CA THR A 115 9.14 10.63 5.60
C THR A 115 8.37 9.31 5.64
N MET A 116 7.25 9.22 4.91
CA MET A 116 6.45 7.99 4.84
C MET A 116 7.22 6.86 4.15
N ALA A 117 7.93 7.14 3.06
CA ALA A 117 8.79 6.16 2.38
C ALA A 117 9.85 5.58 3.33
N ASN A 118 10.49 6.44 4.13
CA ASN A 118 11.47 5.99 5.14
C ASN A 118 10.84 5.09 6.22
N ILE A 119 9.64 5.43 6.70
CA ILE A 119 8.89 4.59 7.64
C ILE A 119 8.54 3.24 6.99
N LEU A 120 8.05 3.24 5.74
CA LEU A 120 7.70 2.04 5.00
C LEU A 120 8.93 1.18 4.64
N ARG A 121 10.10 1.78 4.45
CA ARG A 121 11.36 1.05 4.36
C ARG A 121 11.68 0.33 5.68
N GLY A 122 11.37 0.94 6.81
CA GLY A 122 11.52 0.32 8.13
C GLY A 122 10.73 -0.97 8.30
N THR A 123 9.57 -1.13 7.62
CA THR A 123 8.80 -2.39 7.65
C THR A 123 9.57 -3.55 7.02
N VAL A 124 10.35 -3.27 5.98
CA VAL A 124 11.21 -4.24 5.28
C VAL A 124 12.50 -4.51 6.07
N LEU A 125 13.09 -3.50 6.69
CA LEU A 125 14.37 -3.68 7.39
C LEU A 125 14.23 -4.37 8.76
N ARG A 126 13.14 -4.11 9.50
CA ARG A 126 12.97 -4.57 10.90
C ARG A 126 11.52 -4.79 11.33
N GLY A 127 10.58 -4.76 10.36
CA GLY A 127 9.14 -4.88 10.62
C GLY A 127 8.51 -6.13 10.03
N THR A 128 7.21 -6.03 9.75
CA THR A 128 6.38 -7.17 9.29
C THR A 128 6.78 -7.73 7.93
N ALA A 129 7.51 -6.98 7.12
CA ALA A 129 7.97 -7.39 5.79
C ALA A 129 9.47 -7.71 5.74
N GLN A 130 10.11 -8.02 6.87
CA GLN A 130 11.57 -8.22 6.97
C GLN A 130 12.10 -9.30 6.00
N ARG A 131 11.29 -10.27 5.64
CA ARG A 131 11.65 -11.29 4.66
C ARG A 131 12.06 -10.69 3.31
N ALA A 132 11.45 -9.57 2.89
CA ALA A 132 11.75 -8.89 1.65
C ALA A 132 13.15 -8.24 1.62
N ALA A 133 13.80 -8.05 2.77
CA ALA A 133 15.18 -7.56 2.82
C ALA A 133 16.17 -8.47 2.06
N SER A 134 15.84 -9.77 1.90
CA SER A 134 16.64 -10.73 1.12
C SER A 134 16.70 -10.42 -0.39
N LEU A 135 15.86 -9.51 -0.90
CA LEU A 135 15.92 -9.03 -2.27
C LEU A 135 17.13 -8.11 -2.53
N GLY A 136 17.77 -7.59 -1.46
CA GLY A 136 18.95 -6.72 -1.57
C GLY A 136 18.66 -5.32 -2.17
N ARG A 137 17.40 -4.91 -2.26
CA ARG A 137 16.98 -3.64 -2.87
C ARG A 137 16.41 -2.67 -1.81
N PRO A 138 16.40 -1.35 -2.09
CA PRO A 138 15.89 -0.32 -1.17
C PRO A 138 14.35 -0.30 -1.12
N LEU A 139 13.75 -1.47 -0.97
CA LEU A 139 12.31 -1.67 -1.01
C LEU A 139 11.62 -1.05 0.22
N CYS A 140 10.52 -0.37 -0.03
CA CYS A 140 9.54 0.09 0.93
C CYS A 140 8.25 -0.72 0.77
N GLY A 141 7.47 -0.93 1.81
CA GLY A 141 6.20 -1.63 1.64
C GLY A 141 5.42 -1.84 2.93
N LYS A 142 4.24 -2.44 2.79
CA LYS A 142 3.35 -2.71 3.92
C LYS A 142 2.56 -4.00 3.69
N THR A 143 2.46 -4.80 4.72
CA THR A 143 1.57 -5.96 4.80
C THR A 143 0.17 -5.52 5.25
N GLY A 144 -0.86 -6.18 4.75
CA GLY A 144 -2.24 -6.11 5.24
C GLY A 144 -2.78 -7.50 5.51
N THR A 145 -3.69 -7.60 6.48
CA THR A 145 -4.38 -8.85 6.83
C THR A 145 -5.72 -8.49 7.44
N THR A 146 -6.79 -9.04 6.92
CA THR A 146 -8.13 -8.87 7.49
C THR A 146 -8.36 -9.83 8.66
N ASP A 147 -9.36 -9.51 9.47
CA ASP A 147 -9.84 -10.40 10.51
C ASP A 147 -10.22 -11.76 9.91
N ASN A 148 -10.00 -12.85 10.64
CA ASN A 148 -10.23 -14.23 10.18
C ASN A 148 -9.40 -14.67 8.97
N TRP A 149 -8.37 -13.92 8.58
CA TRP A 149 -7.54 -14.24 7.40
C TRP A 149 -8.37 -14.46 6.12
N SER A 150 -9.39 -13.63 5.90
CA SER A 150 -10.22 -13.72 4.69
C SER A 150 -9.51 -13.21 3.44
N ASP A 151 -8.67 -12.20 3.62
CA ASP A 151 -7.75 -11.73 2.59
C ASP A 151 -6.45 -11.16 3.17
N THR A 152 -5.45 -11.08 2.32
CA THR A 152 -4.12 -10.60 2.66
C THR A 152 -3.56 -9.72 1.57
N TRP A 153 -2.73 -8.75 1.97
CA TRP A 153 -2.14 -7.74 1.11
C TRP A 153 -0.64 -7.61 1.32
N PHE A 154 0.05 -7.33 0.25
CA PHE A 154 1.34 -6.67 0.30
C PHE A 154 1.44 -5.66 -0.82
N VAL A 155 1.76 -4.40 -0.50
CA VAL A 155 2.08 -3.38 -1.48
C VAL A 155 3.50 -2.89 -1.18
N GLY A 156 4.34 -2.89 -2.20
CA GLY A 156 5.74 -2.48 -2.06
C GLY A 156 6.20 -1.66 -3.26
N PHE A 157 7.20 -0.82 -3.02
CA PHE A 157 7.76 0.07 -4.04
C PHE A 157 9.23 0.37 -3.79
N GLU A 158 9.90 0.75 -4.85
CA GLU A 158 11.13 1.51 -4.86
C GLU A 158 10.95 2.69 -5.84
N ARG A 159 11.99 3.40 -6.16
CA ARG A 159 11.87 4.64 -6.95
C ARG A 159 11.18 4.44 -8.30
N GLU A 160 11.49 3.35 -8.99
CA GLU A 160 11.10 3.15 -10.39
C GLU A 160 9.85 2.25 -10.56
N MET A 161 9.43 1.56 -9.50
CA MET A 161 8.35 0.59 -9.61
C MET A 161 7.55 0.48 -8.32
N VAL A 162 6.24 0.32 -8.47
CA VAL A 162 5.32 -0.07 -7.40
C VAL A 162 4.55 -1.32 -7.84
N ALA A 163 4.36 -2.25 -6.94
CA ALA A 163 3.53 -3.43 -7.17
C ALA A 163 2.72 -3.78 -5.93
N GLY A 164 1.57 -4.41 -6.17
CA GLY A 164 0.68 -4.88 -5.11
C GLY A 164 0.25 -6.31 -5.36
N VAL A 165 0.08 -7.05 -4.29
CA VAL A 165 -0.50 -8.40 -4.29
C VAL A 165 -1.64 -8.44 -3.29
N TRP A 166 -2.79 -8.84 -3.78
CA TRP A 166 -3.93 -9.23 -2.98
C TRP A 166 -4.17 -10.73 -3.14
N SER A 167 -4.48 -11.40 -2.06
CA SER A 167 -4.85 -12.82 -2.05
C SER A 167 -6.05 -13.01 -1.14
N GLY A 168 -7.11 -13.59 -1.66
CA GLY A 168 -8.36 -13.78 -0.94
C GLY A 168 -9.39 -14.54 -1.77
N PHE A 169 -10.58 -14.67 -1.20
CA PHE A 169 -11.75 -15.18 -1.89
C PHE A 169 -12.77 -14.06 -2.08
N ASP A 170 -13.54 -14.11 -3.16
CA ASP A 170 -14.67 -13.19 -3.39
C ASP A 170 -15.70 -13.27 -2.25
N ASP A 171 -15.89 -14.47 -1.70
CA ASP A 171 -16.70 -14.67 -0.50
C ASP A 171 -15.87 -14.41 0.77
N LYS A 172 -16.03 -13.23 1.35
CA LYS A 172 -15.33 -12.79 2.59
C LYS A 172 -15.55 -13.70 3.81
N ARG A 173 -16.54 -14.61 3.76
CA ARG A 173 -16.74 -15.62 4.82
C ARG A 173 -15.73 -16.75 4.76
N LYS A 174 -15.06 -16.93 3.61
CA LYS A 174 -14.01 -17.94 3.43
C LYS A 174 -12.70 -17.41 3.95
N SER A 175 -12.02 -18.23 4.75
CA SER A 175 -10.68 -17.93 5.26
C SER A 175 -9.62 -18.58 4.41
N LEU A 176 -8.48 -17.92 4.25
CA LEU A 176 -7.25 -18.50 3.68
C LEU A 176 -6.62 -19.56 4.63
N GLY A 177 -7.07 -19.57 5.87
CA GLY A 177 -6.59 -20.48 6.90
C GLY A 177 -5.88 -19.74 8.04
N ARG A 178 -5.88 -20.39 9.21
CA ARG A 178 -5.30 -19.80 10.43
C ARG A 178 -3.82 -19.46 10.25
N GLY A 179 -3.47 -18.21 10.52
CA GLY A 179 -2.10 -17.72 10.43
C GLY A 179 -1.62 -17.37 9.02
N GLN A 180 -2.51 -17.40 8.02
CA GLN A 180 -2.23 -16.91 6.68
C GLN A 180 -2.37 -15.40 6.67
N ASP A 181 -1.28 -14.71 6.95
CA ASP A 181 -1.18 -13.24 6.95
C ASP A 181 -0.45 -12.72 5.70
N GLY A 182 -0.43 -11.39 5.53
CA GLY A 182 0.20 -10.76 4.38
C GLY A 182 1.69 -11.08 4.23
N ALA A 183 2.39 -11.31 5.34
CA ALA A 183 3.82 -11.68 5.32
C ALA A 183 4.05 -13.14 4.84
N ARG A 184 3.06 -14.02 5.04
CA ARG A 184 3.15 -15.44 4.68
C ARG A 184 2.53 -15.76 3.34
N THR A 185 1.54 -14.98 2.90
CA THR A 185 0.77 -15.26 1.69
C THR A 185 1.13 -14.30 0.56
N SER A 186 0.83 -13.01 0.70
CA SER A 186 1.00 -12.03 -0.38
C SER A 186 2.47 -11.60 -0.59
N LEU A 187 3.24 -11.49 0.49
CA LEU A 187 4.64 -11.08 0.40
C LEU A 187 5.52 -12.05 -0.40
N PRO A 188 5.44 -13.40 -0.26
CA PRO A 188 6.21 -14.32 -1.10
C PRO A 188 5.91 -14.17 -2.60
N ILE A 189 4.63 -14.02 -2.97
CA ILE A 189 4.21 -13.81 -4.37
C ILE A 189 4.82 -12.51 -4.90
N PHE A 190 4.74 -11.43 -4.11
CA PHE A 190 5.36 -10.17 -4.44
C PHE A 190 6.89 -10.32 -4.63
N MET A 191 7.56 -11.04 -3.74
CA MET A 191 9.01 -11.24 -3.81
C MET A 191 9.44 -12.00 -5.07
N ASP A 192 8.68 -13.01 -5.49
CA ASP A 192 8.96 -13.78 -6.69
C ASP A 192 8.76 -12.92 -7.94
N PHE A 193 7.65 -12.17 -8.02
CA PHE A 193 7.43 -11.19 -9.07
C PHE A 193 8.53 -10.14 -9.10
N TRP A 194 8.86 -9.52 -7.94
CA TRP A 194 9.83 -8.44 -7.84
C TRP A 194 11.22 -8.86 -8.26
N ARG A 195 11.63 -10.08 -7.94
CA ARG A 195 12.94 -10.65 -8.30
C ARG A 195 13.15 -10.70 -9.83
N GLU A 196 12.08 -11.00 -10.57
CA GLU A 196 12.15 -11.01 -12.03
C GLU A 196 12.00 -9.61 -12.62
N ALA A 197 11.00 -8.87 -12.19
CA ALA A 197 10.70 -7.53 -12.72
C ALA A 197 11.86 -6.54 -12.48
N SER A 198 12.49 -6.59 -11.31
CA SER A 198 13.60 -5.69 -10.97
C SER A 198 14.89 -5.93 -11.77
N LYS A 199 15.03 -7.04 -12.48
CA LYS A 199 16.17 -7.27 -13.41
C LYS A 199 16.16 -6.29 -14.59
N GLN A 200 15.00 -5.71 -14.87
CA GLN A 200 14.81 -4.75 -15.97
C GLN A 200 14.92 -3.29 -15.51
N LEU A 201 15.08 -3.08 -14.20
CA LEU A 201 15.25 -1.75 -13.61
C LEU A 201 16.73 -1.40 -13.51
N PRO A 202 17.06 -0.10 -13.62
CA PRO A 202 18.43 0.37 -13.48
C PRO A 202 19.02 0.14 -12.10
#